data_32903773498072a5d5abbfeca6fa7015
#
_entry.id   32903773498072a5d5abbfeca6fa7015
#
_cell.length_a   1.000
_cell.length_b   1.000
_cell.length_c   1.000
_cell.angle_alpha   90.00
_cell.angle_beta   90.00
_cell.angle_gamma   90.00
#
_symmetry.space_group_name_H-M   'P 1'
#
loop_
_entity.id
_entity.type
_entity.pdbx_description
1 polymer ?
#
loop_
_entity_poly.entity_id
_entity_poly.type
_entity_poly.pdbx_seq_one_letter_code
_entity_poly.pdbx_strand_id
1 'polypeptide(L)'
;MKNYILALTVLLSSCSFEQANDDEVVIYTSRQPQLIENLLDVFTEETGIQVTVLSGDAQQLMERIAVEGVDTDADIFMTVDAGVLWQAADKGIFDPVESEVLSSRIPQHLRDIDNQWFGFSKRARTIVYSKTDIDPQDLSSYEALATREFKGKLCLRTSKKVYNRSLIASMIEANGSKRTERVVKGWVNNLAEPVFSSDTNVLKAVEAGNCSLT
;
A
#
# COMPACT_ATOMS: atom_id res chain seq x y z
N MET A 1 16.30 82.16 24.77
CA MET A 1 16.89 80.98 24.11
C MET A 1 16.09 79.75 24.58
N LYS A 2 15.20 79.19 23.73
CA LYS A 2 14.33 78.04 24.07
C LYS A 2 14.97 76.78 23.50
N ASN A 3 15.37 75.89 24.39
CA ASN A 3 15.88 74.53 24.02
C ASN A 3 14.67 73.61 23.76
N TYR A 4 14.55 73.13 22.53
CA TYR A 4 13.62 72.06 22.18
C TYR A 4 14.38 70.73 22.26
N ILE A 5 14.00 69.86 23.22
CA ILE A 5 14.45 68.51 23.33
C ILE A 5 13.53 67.63 22.42
N LEU A 6 14.10 67.15 21.35
CA LEU A 6 13.43 66.24 20.41
C LEU A 6 13.52 64.78 20.98
N ALA A 7 12.40 64.27 21.48
CA ALA A 7 12.30 62.90 21.95
C ALA A 7 12.15 61.97 20.74
N LEU A 8 13.18 61.16 20.45
CA LEU A 8 13.17 60.13 19.40
C LEU A 8 12.53 58.84 19.95
N THR A 9 11.28 58.62 19.60
CA THR A 9 10.56 57.38 19.97
C THR A 9 10.99 56.26 19.01
N VAL A 10 11.79 55.33 19.49
CA VAL A 10 12.16 54.11 18.75
C VAL A 10 11.00 53.11 18.85
N LEU A 11 10.27 52.91 17.79
CA LEU A 11 9.28 51.84 17.62
C LEU A 11 10.04 50.50 17.43
N LEU A 12 10.14 49.70 18.48
CA LEU A 12 10.55 48.32 18.41
C LEU A 12 9.41 47.52 17.76
N SER A 13 9.49 47.32 16.46
CA SER A 13 8.69 46.31 15.77
C SER A 13 9.16 44.94 16.26
N SER A 14 8.42 44.35 17.20
CA SER A 14 8.54 42.92 17.52
C SER A 14 8.08 42.12 16.30
N CYS A 15 9.03 41.66 15.49
CA CYS A 15 8.78 40.55 14.62
C CYS A 15 8.48 39.34 15.55
N SER A 16 7.21 38.96 15.64
CA SER A 16 6.85 37.63 16.10
C SER A 16 7.44 36.68 15.08
N PHE A 17 8.53 36.00 15.43
CA PHE A 17 8.92 34.80 14.77
C PHE A 17 7.77 33.81 15.05
N GLU A 18 6.94 33.62 14.07
CA GLU A 18 6.04 32.45 14.01
C GLU A 18 6.95 31.26 14.11
N GLN A 19 6.94 30.62 15.28
CA GLN A 19 7.67 29.40 15.54
C GLN A 19 7.07 28.40 14.54
N ALA A 20 7.83 28.02 13.51
CA ALA A 20 7.48 26.92 12.64
C ALA A 20 7.18 25.74 13.59
N ASN A 21 5.98 25.20 13.46
CA ASN A 21 5.59 24.03 14.24
C ASN A 21 6.48 22.90 13.70
N ASP A 22 7.54 22.54 14.45
CA ASP A 22 8.48 21.48 14.07
C ASP A 22 7.83 20.07 14.15
N ASP A 23 6.54 20.01 14.52
CA ASP A 23 5.78 18.78 14.66
C ASP A 23 4.99 18.50 13.38
N GLU A 24 5.67 18.07 12.34
CA GLU A 24 5.10 17.58 11.09
C GLU A 24 5.60 16.15 10.82
N VAL A 25 4.73 15.30 10.29
CA VAL A 25 5.08 13.97 9.77
C VAL A 25 4.79 13.91 8.29
N VAL A 26 5.79 13.60 7.48
CA VAL A 26 5.67 13.48 6.03
C VAL A 26 5.55 12.00 5.64
N ILE A 27 4.43 11.63 5.02
CA ILE A 27 4.13 10.28 4.59
C ILE A 27 4.19 10.16 3.07
N TYR A 28 5.12 9.35 2.56
CA TYR A 28 5.11 8.93 1.16
C TYR A 28 4.28 7.65 1.04
N THR A 29 3.20 7.65 0.24
CA THR A 29 2.26 6.53 0.23
C THR A 29 1.78 6.12 -1.16
N SER A 30 1.65 4.81 -1.34
CA SER A 30 0.94 4.24 -2.50
C SER A 30 -0.52 3.87 -2.20
N ARG A 31 -1.00 4.16 -0.99
CA ARG A 31 -2.42 3.99 -0.67
C ARG A 31 -3.24 5.12 -1.26
N GLN A 32 -4.49 4.79 -1.57
CA GLN A 32 -5.46 5.81 -1.99
C GLN A 32 -5.77 6.70 -0.78
N PRO A 33 -5.66 8.03 -0.90
CA PRO A 33 -5.82 8.98 0.21
C PRO A 33 -7.10 8.77 1.01
N GLN A 34 -8.23 8.59 0.35
CA GLN A 34 -9.54 8.38 1.00
C GLN A 34 -9.62 7.15 1.90
N LEU A 35 -8.65 6.25 1.86
CA LEU A 35 -8.60 5.07 2.74
C LEU A 35 -7.79 5.30 4.02
N ILE A 36 -7.07 6.41 4.12
CA ILE A 36 -6.21 6.73 5.26
C ILE A 36 -6.50 8.11 5.85
N GLU A 37 -7.14 9.00 5.10
CA GLU A 37 -7.45 10.39 5.48
C GLU A 37 -8.06 10.47 6.88
N ASN A 38 -9.16 9.77 7.13
CA ASN A 38 -9.81 9.78 8.44
C ASN A 38 -8.88 9.30 9.60
N LEU A 39 -7.95 8.38 9.33
CA LEU A 39 -6.97 7.93 10.32
C LEU A 39 -5.97 9.04 10.63
N LEU A 40 -5.52 9.75 9.60
CA LEU A 40 -4.55 10.84 9.74
C LEU A 40 -5.18 12.06 10.41
N ASP A 41 -6.46 12.37 10.12
CA ASP A 41 -7.21 13.42 10.77
C ASP A 41 -7.33 13.17 12.29
N VAL A 42 -7.72 11.95 12.68
CA VAL A 42 -7.79 11.55 14.09
C VAL A 42 -6.42 11.66 14.77
N PHE A 43 -5.35 11.25 14.09
CA PHE A 43 -4.00 11.39 14.62
C PHE A 43 -3.64 12.86 14.87
N THR A 44 -3.93 13.73 13.91
CA THR A 44 -3.67 15.17 14.04
C THR A 44 -4.52 15.80 15.14
N GLU A 45 -5.80 15.41 15.27
CA GLU A 45 -6.69 15.88 16.33
C GLU A 45 -6.21 15.45 17.74
N GLU A 46 -5.70 14.24 17.87
CA GLU A 46 -5.25 13.69 19.17
C GLU A 46 -3.86 14.19 19.59
N THR A 47 -2.97 14.45 18.62
CA THR A 47 -1.56 14.74 18.90
C THR A 47 -1.18 16.19 18.67
N GLY A 48 -1.92 16.92 17.83
CA GLY A 48 -1.55 18.24 17.33
C GLY A 48 -0.49 18.23 16.22
N ILE A 49 0.07 17.04 15.89
CA ILE A 49 1.10 16.89 14.86
C ILE A 49 0.44 16.94 13.48
N GLN A 50 0.98 17.79 12.60
CA GLN A 50 0.50 17.90 11.22
C GLN A 50 0.99 16.71 10.38
N VAL A 51 0.17 16.27 9.40
CA VAL A 51 0.55 15.21 8.49
C VAL A 51 0.49 15.68 7.05
N THR A 52 1.63 15.64 6.38
CA THR A 52 1.73 15.88 4.93
C THR A 52 1.83 14.56 4.18
N VAL A 53 1.03 14.41 3.12
CA VAL A 53 0.94 13.16 2.36
C VAL A 53 1.36 13.36 0.90
N LEU A 54 2.40 12.66 0.47
CA LEU A 54 2.77 12.54 -0.93
C LEU A 54 2.31 11.18 -1.46
N SER A 55 1.32 11.21 -2.36
CA SER A 55 0.77 10.00 -2.98
C SER A 55 1.40 9.69 -4.33
N GLY A 56 1.73 8.40 -4.58
CA GLY A 56 2.33 7.98 -5.85
C GLY A 56 2.39 6.47 -6.03
N ASP A 57 3.06 6.03 -7.11
CA ASP A 57 3.37 4.62 -7.30
C ASP A 57 4.44 4.16 -6.30
N ALA A 58 4.23 3.00 -5.67
CA ALA A 58 5.10 2.51 -4.60
C ALA A 58 6.57 2.38 -5.03
N GLN A 59 6.80 1.90 -6.26
CA GLN A 59 8.16 1.72 -6.78
C GLN A 59 8.85 3.07 -7.02
N GLN A 60 8.11 4.03 -7.59
CA GLN A 60 8.64 5.37 -7.84
C GLN A 60 8.94 6.13 -6.54
N LEU A 61 8.05 6.01 -5.54
CA LEU A 61 8.30 6.63 -4.23
C LEU A 61 9.50 6.00 -3.52
N MET A 62 9.63 4.67 -3.56
CA MET A 62 10.78 3.97 -3.01
C MET A 62 12.09 4.41 -3.68
N GLU A 63 12.13 4.50 -5.01
CA GLU A 63 13.31 4.97 -5.74
C GLU A 63 13.60 6.44 -5.45
N ARG A 64 12.57 7.27 -5.25
CA ARG A 64 12.72 8.66 -4.85
C ARG A 64 13.41 8.77 -3.48
N ILE A 65 12.92 8.07 -2.46
CA ILE A 65 13.52 8.04 -1.12
C ILE A 65 14.99 7.56 -1.21
N ALA A 66 15.26 6.52 -2.00
CA ALA A 66 16.61 6.00 -2.18
C ALA A 66 17.57 7.03 -2.83
N VAL A 67 17.07 7.88 -3.74
CA VAL A 67 17.87 8.94 -4.38
C VAL A 67 18.05 10.14 -3.47
N GLU A 68 17.02 10.52 -2.72
CA GLU A 68 17.05 11.62 -1.74
C GLU A 68 17.99 11.25 -0.56
N GLY A 69 18.06 9.97 -0.19
CA GLY A 69 18.94 9.46 0.86
C GLY A 69 18.67 10.13 2.21
N VAL A 70 19.71 10.65 2.83
CA VAL A 70 19.64 11.33 4.14
C VAL A 70 18.91 12.69 4.09
N ASP A 71 18.71 13.23 2.91
CA ASP A 71 18.03 14.51 2.68
C ASP A 71 16.56 14.30 2.32
N THR A 72 16.02 13.07 2.45
CA THR A 72 14.59 12.81 2.17
C THR A 72 13.69 13.51 3.17
N ASP A 73 12.62 14.10 2.69
CA ASP A 73 11.56 14.65 3.54
C ASP A 73 10.64 13.56 4.12
N ALA A 74 10.72 12.31 3.64
CA ALA A 74 9.84 11.25 4.05
C ALA A 74 10.20 10.67 5.43
N ASP A 75 9.32 10.85 6.42
CA ASP A 75 9.42 10.18 7.72
C ASP A 75 8.84 8.77 7.67
N ILE A 76 7.80 8.57 6.88
CA ILE A 76 7.11 7.28 6.77
C ILE A 76 6.90 6.91 5.31
N PHE A 77 7.30 5.68 4.93
CA PHE A 77 6.93 5.07 3.67
C PHE A 77 5.78 4.07 3.90
N MET A 78 4.58 4.41 3.45
CA MET A 78 3.38 3.58 3.58
C MET A 78 3.00 2.94 2.25
N THR A 79 2.96 1.61 2.19
CA THR A 79 2.60 0.88 0.97
C THR A 79 1.54 -0.20 1.24
N VAL A 80 1.09 -0.87 0.18
CA VAL A 80 -0.02 -1.83 0.22
C VAL A 80 0.43 -3.29 0.18
N ASP A 81 1.74 -3.53 0.14
CA ASP A 81 2.28 -4.88 -0.04
C ASP A 81 3.63 -5.05 0.66
N ALA A 82 3.78 -6.15 1.40
CA ALA A 82 4.99 -6.46 2.15
C ALA A 82 6.22 -6.69 1.25
N GLY A 83 6.03 -7.11 -0.01
CA GLY A 83 7.14 -7.29 -0.95
C GLY A 83 7.81 -5.98 -1.33
N VAL A 84 7.07 -4.86 -1.35
CA VAL A 84 7.66 -3.53 -1.55
C VAL A 84 8.41 -3.08 -0.30
N LEU A 85 7.86 -3.34 0.90
CA LEU A 85 8.55 -3.04 2.17
C LEU A 85 9.84 -3.84 2.31
N TRP A 86 9.81 -5.12 1.95
CA TRP A 86 11.01 -5.96 1.92
C TRP A 86 12.09 -5.40 0.96
N GLN A 87 11.70 -4.98 -0.24
CA GLN A 87 12.64 -4.36 -1.20
C GLN A 87 13.21 -3.05 -0.67
N ALA A 88 12.42 -2.24 0.04
CA ALA A 88 12.87 -1.00 0.64
C ALA A 88 13.87 -1.28 1.78
N ALA A 89 13.62 -2.28 2.62
CA ALA A 89 14.54 -2.74 3.65
C ALA A 89 15.86 -3.26 3.06
N ASP A 90 15.79 -4.09 2.00
CA ASP A 90 16.98 -4.63 1.29
C ASP A 90 17.83 -3.52 0.65
N LYS A 91 17.22 -2.39 0.30
CA LYS A 91 17.92 -1.18 -0.19
C LYS A 91 18.49 -0.31 0.95
N GLY A 92 18.23 -0.64 2.21
CA GLY A 92 18.70 0.16 3.36
C GLY A 92 17.96 1.50 3.49
N ILE A 93 16.68 1.58 3.08
CA ILE A 93 15.90 2.81 3.15
C ILE A 93 15.35 3.06 4.57
N PHE A 94 15.19 2.00 5.37
CA PHE A 94 14.56 2.08 6.67
C PHE A 94 15.55 2.00 7.80
N ASP A 95 15.33 2.82 8.82
CA ASP A 95 15.94 2.63 10.14
C ASP A 95 15.08 1.68 11.01
N PRO A 96 15.69 0.86 11.87
CA PRO A 96 14.96 0.04 12.83
C PRO A 96 14.18 0.88 13.83
N VAL A 97 12.95 0.45 14.14
CA VAL A 97 12.10 1.11 15.15
C VAL A 97 11.87 0.19 16.35
N GLU A 98 12.44 0.56 17.49
CA GLU A 98 12.23 -0.11 18.76
C GLU A 98 10.99 0.46 19.45
N SER A 99 9.89 -0.32 19.48
CA SER A 99 8.62 0.09 20.09
C SER A 99 7.91 -1.11 20.73
N GLU A 100 7.71 -1.04 22.04
CA GLU A 100 6.91 -2.04 22.76
C GLU A 100 5.46 -2.08 22.27
N VAL A 101 4.89 -0.94 21.91
CA VAL A 101 3.53 -0.85 21.37
C VAL A 101 3.42 -1.61 20.05
N LEU A 102 4.33 -1.38 19.11
CA LEU A 102 4.34 -2.07 17.82
C LEU A 102 4.62 -3.56 18.00
N SER A 103 5.62 -3.91 18.80
CA SER A 103 6.03 -5.31 18.99
C SER A 103 4.99 -6.14 19.73
N SER A 104 4.21 -5.55 20.64
CA SER A 104 3.13 -6.24 21.36
C SER A 104 1.84 -6.38 20.53
N ARG A 105 1.57 -5.42 19.63
CA ARG A 105 0.32 -5.39 18.86
C ARG A 105 0.42 -6.02 17.48
N ILE A 106 1.61 -6.02 16.86
CA ILE A 106 1.81 -6.56 15.51
C ILE A 106 2.50 -7.93 15.62
N PRO A 107 1.83 -9.03 15.23
CA PRO A 107 2.43 -10.36 15.24
C PRO A 107 3.76 -10.43 14.49
N GLN A 108 4.70 -11.24 14.98
CA GLN A 108 6.04 -11.34 14.42
C GLN A 108 6.06 -11.67 12.91
N HIS A 109 5.13 -12.49 12.43
CA HIS A 109 5.03 -12.84 11.00
C HIS A 109 4.44 -11.73 10.11
N LEU A 110 4.05 -10.58 10.69
CA LEU A 110 3.56 -9.39 10.00
C LEU A 110 4.50 -8.19 10.14
N ARG A 111 5.73 -8.41 10.60
CA ARG A 111 6.75 -7.38 10.70
C ARG A 111 8.11 -7.90 10.28
N ASP A 112 9.00 -6.99 10.00
CA ASP A 112 10.38 -7.31 9.71
C ASP A 112 11.12 -7.89 10.91
N ILE A 113 12.10 -8.77 10.66
CA ILE A 113 12.89 -9.40 11.71
C ILE A 113 13.78 -8.38 12.43
N ASP A 114 14.23 -7.35 11.71
CA ASP A 114 15.07 -6.26 12.20
C ASP A 114 14.26 -5.00 12.55
N ASN A 115 12.93 -5.12 12.68
CA ASN A 115 11.99 -4.04 13.00
C ASN A 115 12.02 -2.83 12.04
N GLN A 116 12.38 -3.04 10.78
CA GLN A 116 12.44 -1.99 9.77
C GLN A 116 11.10 -1.65 9.15
N TRP A 117 10.12 -2.57 9.21
CA TRP A 117 8.75 -2.32 8.77
C TRP A 117 7.72 -3.15 9.53
N PHE A 118 6.47 -2.68 9.51
CA PHE A 118 5.35 -3.26 10.26
C PHE A 118 4.09 -3.33 9.39
N GLY A 119 3.39 -4.48 9.43
CA GLY A 119 2.14 -4.70 8.73
C GLY A 119 0.92 -4.38 9.59
N PHE A 120 0.28 -3.23 9.36
CA PHE A 120 -0.90 -2.80 10.13
C PHE A 120 -2.21 -3.45 9.68
N SER A 121 -2.26 -3.97 8.46
CA SER A 121 -3.46 -4.63 7.93
C SER A 121 -3.07 -5.74 6.96
N LYS A 122 -3.95 -6.71 6.81
CA LYS A 122 -3.81 -7.79 5.83
C LYS A 122 -5.04 -7.89 4.95
N ARG A 123 -4.85 -8.36 3.72
CA ARG A 123 -5.92 -8.68 2.79
C ARG A 123 -5.87 -10.17 2.48
N ALA A 124 -7.06 -10.77 2.33
CA ALA A 124 -7.20 -12.06 1.69
C ALA A 124 -7.68 -11.84 0.25
N ARG A 125 -7.01 -12.45 -0.72
CA ARG A 125 -7.59 -12.64 -2.04
C ARG A 125 -8.59 -13.78 -1.93
N THR A 126 -9.77 -13.55 -2.42
CA THR A 126 -10.84 -14.56 -2.39
C THR A 126 -11.37 -14.73 -3.81
N ILE A 127 -11.88 -15.92 -4.09
CA ILE A 127 -12.58 -16.18 -5.34
C ILE A 127 -13.94 -15.51 -5.26
N VAL A 128 -14.26 -14.66 -6.24
CA VAL A 128 -15.58 -14.04 -6.40
C VAL A 128 -16.23 -14.66 -7.61
N TYR A 129 -17.51 -15.03 -7.50
CA TYR A 129 -18.21 -15.79 -8.53
C TYR A 129 -19.68 -15.37 -8.66
N SER A 130 -20.25 -15.60 -9.85
CA SER A 130 -21.67 -15.48 -10.14
C SER A 130 -22.40 -16.66 -9.50
N LYS A 131 -23.34 -16.38 -8.61
CA LYS A 131 -24.14 -17.42 -7.93
C LYS A 131 -25.07 -18.19 -8.86
N THR A 132 -25.35 -17.64 -10.05
CA THR A 132 -26.19 -18.29 -11.06
C THR A 132 -25.41 -19.29 -11.94
N ASP A 133 -24.08 -19.10 -12.07
CA ASP A 133 -23.27 -19.81 -13.06
C ASP A 133 -22.28 -20.80 -12.45
N ILE A 134 -21.99 -20.64 -11.16
CA ILE A 134 -20.98 -21.43 -10.45
C ILE A 134 -21.54 -21.97 -9.14
N ASP A 135 -21.40 -23.29 -8.96
CA ASP A 135 -21.63 -23.89 -7.65
C ASP A 135 -20.41 -23.64 -6.75
N PRO A 136 -20.57 -23.06 -5.55
CA PRO A 136 -19.47 -22.84 -4.63
C PRO A 136 -18.76 -24.13 -4.20
N GLN A 137 -19.37 -25.31 -4.31
CA GLN A 137 -18.74 -26.59 -4.02
C GLN A 137 -17.63 -26.94 -5.01
N ASP A 138 -17.65 -26.37 -6.21
CA ASP A 138 -16.62 -26.55 -7.24
C ASP A 138 -15.38 -25.65 -6.98
N LEU A 139 -15.50 -24.68 -6.07
CA LEU A 139 -14.47 -23.70 -5.76
C LEU A 139 -13.65 -24.12 -4.53
N SER A 140 -12.74 -25.07 -4.71
CA SER A 140 -11.95 -25.62 -3.60
C SER A 140 -10.63 -24.89 -3.35
N SER A 141 -9.99 -24.38 -4.39
CA SER A 141 -8.68 -23.70 -4.30
C SER A 141 -8.39 -22.84 -5.54
N TYR A 142 -7.33 -22.05 -5.47
CA TYR A 142 -6.84 -21.31 -6.65
C TYR A 142 -6.40 -22.26 -7.78
N GLU A 143 -5.81 -23.42 -7.44
CA GLU A 143 -5.35 -24.41 -8.40
C GLU A 143 -6.52 -25.04 -9.16
N ALA A 144 -7.66 -25.22 -8.52
CA ALA A 144 -8.87 -25.77 -9.16
C ALA A 144 -9.31 -24.93 -10.35
N LEU A 145 -9.14 -23.59 -10.30
CA LEU A 145 -9.48 -22.70 -11.40
C LEU A 145 -8.68 -22.94 -12.70
N ALA A 146 -7.62 -23.76 -12.64
CA ALA A 146 -6.85 -24.16 -13.81
C ALA A 146 -7.46 -25.35 -14.56
N THR A 147 -8.50 -26.00 -14.04
CA THR A 147 -9.18 -27.15 -14.69
C THR A 147 -10.02 -26.70 -15.88
N ARG A 148 -10.33 -27.65 -16.78
CA ARG A 148 -11.16 -27.37 -17.99
C ARG A 148 -12.58 -26.95 -17.68
N GLU A 149 -13.05 -27.21 -16.50
CA GLU A 149 -14.39 -26.86 -16.02
C GLU A 149 -14.63 -25.34 -16.05
N PHE A 150 -13.57 -24.56 -15.79
CA PHE A 150 -13.60 -23.10 -15.79
C PHE A 150 -13.21 -22.47 -17.13
N LYS A 151 -13.10 -23.27 -18.21
CA LYS A 151 -12.72 -22.74 -19.53
C LYS A 151 -13.74 -21.70 -20.03
N GLY A 152 -13.23 -20.49 -20.34
CA GLY A 152 -14.04 -19.35 -20.80
C GLY A 152 -14.93 -18.76 -19.71
N LYS A 153 -14.63 -19.02 -18.42
CA LYS A 153 -15.42 -18.49 -17.29
C LYS A 153 -14.61 -17.54 -16.40
N LEU A 154 -13.28 -17.55 -16.48
CA LEU A 154 -12.38 -16.85 -15.59
C LEU A 154 -12.04 -15.47 -16.13
N CYS A 155 -12.13 -14.44 -15.27
CA CYS A 155 -11.56 -13.12 -15.50
C CYS A 155 -10.46 -12.83 -14.49
N LEU A 156 -9.36 -12.23 -14.95
CA LEU A 156 -8.24 -11.90 -14.08
C LEU A 156 -7.79 -10.45 -14.25
N ARG A 157 -7.26 -9.91 -13.17
CA ARG A 157 -6.51 -8.66 -13.21
C ARG A 157 -5.10 -8.90 -13.75
N THR A 158 -4.51 -7.89 -14.38
CA THR A 158 -3.15 -7.94 -14.93
C THR A 158 -2.09 -8.29 -13.88
N SER A 159 -1.09 -9.10 -14.27
CA SER A 159 0.08 -9.45 -13.45
C SER A 159 1.06 -8.28 -13.23
N LYS A 160 0.86 -7.14 -13.90
CA LYS A 160 1.64 -5.92 -13.64
C LYS A 160 1.39 -5.34 -12.25
N LYS A 161 0.29 -5.74 -11.59
CA LYS A 161 -0.06 -5.27 -10.25
C LYS A 161 0.55 -6.17 -9.17
N VAL A 162 1.07 -5.55 -8.13
CA VAL A 162 1.79 -6.20 -7.03
C VAL A 162 0.99 -7.35 -6.40
N TYR A 163 -0.30 -7.19 -6.20
CA TYR A 163 -1.16 -8.19 -5.56
C TYR A 163 -1.16 -9.57 -6.26
N ASN A 164 -1.19 -9.58 -7.59
CA ASN A 164 -1.13 -10.83 -8.33
C ASN A 164 0.27 -11.44 -8.29
N ARG A 165 1.31 -10.61 -8.27
CA ARG A 165 2.69 -11.08 -8.09
C ARG A 165 2.87 -11.71 -6.72
N SER A 166 2.37 -11.10 -5.66
CA SER A 166 2.42 -11.63 -4.30
C SER A 166 1.64 -12.94 -4.15
N LEU A 167 0.46 -13.06 -4.79
CA LEU A 167 -0.28 -14.32 -4.83
C LEU A 167 0.56 -15.42 -5.50
N ILE A 168 1.12 -15.15 -6.68
CA ILE A 168 1.94 -16.13 -7.40
C ILE A 168 3.20 -16.49 -6.60
N ALA A 169 3.85 -15.54 -5.95
CA ALA A 169 4.99 -15.78 -5.09
C ALA A 169 4.64 -16.72 -3.92
N SER A 170 3.51 -16.48 -3.25
CA SER A 170 3.03 -17.38 -2.18
C SER A 170 2.69 -18.79 -2.68
N MET A 171 2.15 -18.91 -3.89
CA MET A 171 1.89 -20.21 -4.52
C MET A 171 3.20 -20.92 -4.91
N ILE A 172 4.23 -20.19 -5.33
CA ILE A 172 5.56 -20.76 -5.61
C ILE A 172 6.17 -21.31 -4.33
N GLU A 173 6.09 -20.56 -3.24
CA GLU A 173 6.59 -20.99 -1.93
C GLU A 173 5.87 -22.26 -1.45
N ALA A 174 4.54 -22.29 -1.55
CA ALA A 174 3.73 -23.42 -1.10
C ALA A 174 3.81 -24.67 -2.00
N ASN A 175 3.92 -24.51 -3.31
CA ASN A 175 3.72 -25.57 -4.30
C ASN A 175 4.92 -25.82 -5.22
N GLY A 176 5.92 -24.95 -5.17
CA GLY A 176 7.05 -24.93 -6.09
C GLY A 176 6.73 -24.31 -7.46
N SER A 177 7.77 -23.77 -8.11
CA SER A 177 7.66 -23.02 -9.36
C SER A 177 7.00 -23.79 -10.50
N LYS A 178 7.39 -25.06 -10.72
CA LYS A 178 6.86 -25.86 -11.83
C LYS A 178 5.35 -26.15 -11.72
N ARG A 179 4.86 -26.37 -10.49
CA ARG A 179 3.42 -26.61 -10.27
C ARG A 179 2.65 -25.30 -10.44
N THR A 180 3.12 -24.20 -9.85
CA THR A 180 2.51 -22.90 -9.97
C THR A 180 2.46 -22.43 -11.42
N GLU A 181 3.52 -22.63 -12.21
CA GLU A 181 3.53 -22.32 -13.64
C GLU A 181 2.42 -23.03 -14.41
N ARG A 182 2.20 -24.35 -14.14
CA ARG A 182 1.10 -25.10 -14.78
C ARG A 182 -0.26 -24.54 -14.40
N VAL A 183 -0.46 -24.17 -13.14
CA VAL A 183 -1.70 -23.57 -12.67
C VAL A 183 -1.97 -22.24 -13.36
N VAL A 184 -0.98 -21.34 -13.40
CA VAL A 184 -1.10 -20.03 -14.06
C VAL A 184 -1.37 -20.19 -15.55
N LYS A 185 -0.71 -21.13 -16.24
CA LYS A 185 -1.03 -21.46 -17.63
C LYS A 185 -2.48 -21.95 -17.79
N GLY A 186 -2.97 -22.74 -16.86
CA GLY A 186 -4.37 -23.18 -16.82
C GLY A 186 -5.32 -22.01 -16.66
N TRP A 187 -5.05 -21.06 -15.76
CA TRP A 187 -5.86 -19.84 -15.62
C TRP A 187 -5.90 -19.02 -16.92
N VAL A 188 -4.73 -18.82 -17.56
CA VAL A 188 -4.67 -18.10 -18.83
C VAL A 188 -5.49 -18.76 -19.91
N ASN A 189 -5.46 -20.10 -19.99
CA ASN A 189 -6.26 -20.88 -20.93
C ASN A 189 -7.77 -20.83 -20.65
N ASN A 190 -8.15 -20.51 -19.42
CA ASN A 190 -9.53 -20.43 -18.95
C ASN A 190 -10.13 -19.01 -18.99
N LEU A 191 -9.34 -18.03 -19.42
CA LEU A 191 -9.81 -16.64 -19.52
C LEU A 191 -11.00 -16.51 -20.48
N ALA A 192 -12.05 -15.83 -20.02
CA ALA A 192 -13.19 -15.41 -20.81
C ALA A 192 -12.89 -14.11 -21.58
N GLU A 193 -12.12 -13.22 -20.96
CA GLU A 193 -11.81 -11.88 -21.45
C GLU A 193 -10.32 -11.58 -21.30
N PRO A 194 -9.77 -10.59 -22.01
CA PRO A 194 -8.43 -10.06 -21.76
C PRO A 194 -8.30 -9.58 -20.30
N VAL A 195 -7.08 -9.62 -19.75
CA VAL A 195 -6.83 -9.20 -18.37
C VAL A 195 -7.17 -7.74 -18.10
N PHE A 196 -7.77 -7.46 -16.97
CA PHE A 196 -8.25 -6.14 -16.57
C PHE A 196 -7.18 -5.34 -15.82
N SER A 197 -7.30 -4.01 -15.84
CA SER A 197 -6.38 -3.09 -15.16
C SER A 197 -6.66 -2.92 -13.67
N SER A 198 -7.89 -3.17 -13.20
CA SER A 198 -8.31 -2.99 -11.79
C SER A 198 -9.25 -4.09 -11.31
N ASP A 199 -9.30 -4.30 -10.00
CA ASP A 199 -10.23 -5.24 -9.36
C ASP A 199 -11.69 -4.80 -9.60
N THR A 200 -11.98 -3.50 -9.57
CA THR A 200 -13.32 -2.96 -9.85
C THR A 200 -13.81 -3.35 -11.25
N ASN A 201 -12.95 -3.27 -12.26
CA ASN A 201 -13.32 -3.63 -13.63
C ASN A 201 -13.56 -5.14 -13.77
N VAL A 202 -12.79 -5.97 -13.07
CA VAL A 202 -13.01 -7.42 -13.04
C VAL A 202 -14.36 -7.74 -12.41
N LEU A 203 -14.69 -7.13 -11.26
CA LEU A 203 -15.98 -7.34 -10.58
C LEU A 203 -17.15 -6.90 -11.44
N LYS A 204 -17.05 -5.76 -12.12
CA LYS A 204 -18.07 -5.31 -13.09
C LYS A 204 -18.24 -6.27 -14.27
N ALA A 205 -17.17 -6.91 -14.72
CA ALA A 205 -17.26 -7.92 -15.79
C ALA A 205 -17.97 -9.17 -15.31
N VAL A 206 -17.78 -9.61 -14.07
CA VAL A 206 -18.54 -10.73 -13.48
C VAL A 206 -20.01 -10.34 -13.30
N GLU A 207 -20.30 -9.14 -12.80
CA GLU A 207 -21.65 -8.61 -12.64
C GLU A 207 -22.41 -8.53 -13.99
N ALA A 208 -21.70 -8.12 -15.05
CA ALA A 208 -22.26 -8.04 -16.41
C ALA A 208 -22.39 -9.40 -17.12
N GLY A 209 -21.92 -10.50 -16.52
CA GLY A 209 -21.97 -11.84 -17.12
C GLY A 209 -20.89 -12.09 -18.19
N ASN A 210 -19.89 -11.23 -18.34
CA ASN A 210 -18.79 -11.43 -19.30
C ASN A 210 -17.86 -12.57 -18.85
N CYS A 211 -17.84 -12.87 -17.56
CA CYS A 211 -17.19 -14.02 -16.96
C CYS A 211 -17.95 -14.45 -15.70
N SER A 212 -17.79 -15.71 -15.30
CA SER A 212 -18.53 -16.27 -14.18
C SER A 212 -17.79 -16.17 -12.85
N LEU A 213 -16.47 -15.95 -12.87
CA LEU A 213 -15.66 -15.88 -11.65
C LEU A 213 -14.33 -15.10 -11.86
N THR A 214 -13.74 -14.70 -10.73
CA THR A 214 -12.43 -14.03 -10.68
C THR A 214 -11.69 -14.38 -9.41
#